data_d6484e6e473ac097495bb36110f7df67
#
_entry.id   d6484e6e473ac097495bb36110f7df67
#
_cell.length_a   1.000
_cell.length_b   1.000
_cell.length_c   1.000
_cell.angle_alpha   90.00
_cell.angle_beta   90.00
_cell.angle_gamma   90.00
#
_symmetry.space_group_name_H-M   'P 1'
#
loop_
_entity.id
_entity.type
_entity.pdbx_description
1 polymer ?
#
loop_
_entity_poly.entity_id
_entity_poly.type
_entity_poly.pdbx_seq_one_letter_code
_entity_poly.pdbx_strand_id
1 'polypeptide(L)'
;MKLFLISQDENNDYDTYDSAVVCATDEGAARLMDPGGSNGAPADFGRRYSPWCSAADKVTVTLIGDAAPGLPLGVVCASFNAG
;
A
#
# COMPACT_ATOMS: atom_id res chain seq x y z
N MET A 1 -0.82 8.71 14.19
CA MET A 1 -1.00 7.74 13.07
C MET A 1 -0.35 6.42 13.39
N LYS A 2 -0.66 5.40 12.63
CA LYS A 2 -0.16 4.04 12.84
C LYS A 2 0.56 3.55 11.59
N LEU A 3 1.40 2.53 11.77
CA LEU A 3 2.07 1.86 10.66
C LEU A 3 1.32 0.58 10.31
N PHE A 4 1.08 0.39 9.03
CA PHE A 4 0.41 -0.80 8.50
C PHE A 4 1.25 -1.42 7.40
N LEU A 5 1.26 -2.75 7.37
CA LEU A 5 1.75 -3.50 6.21
C LEU A 5 0.55 -3.74 5.30
N ILE A 6 0.63 -3.29 4.07
CA ILE A 6 -0.36 -3.63 3.04
C ILE A 6 0.29 -4.58 2.04
N SER A 7 -0.42 -5.62 1.67
CA SER A 7 0.10 -6.64 0.76
C SER A 7 -1.01 -7.20 -0.11
N GLN A 8 -0.64 -7.82 -1.21
CA GLN A 8 -1.57 -8.49 -2.11
C GLN A 8 -0.88 -9.71 -2.74
N ASP A 9 -1.67 -10.66 -3.18
CA ASP A 9 -1.19 -11.91 -3.78
C ASP A 9 -1.95 -12.26 -5.07
N GLU A 10 -2.59 -11.25 -5.66
CA GLU A 10 -3.34 -11.43 -6.90
C GLU A 10 -2.49 -11.15 -8.13
N ASN A 11 -1.62 -10.14 -8.05
CA ASN A 11 -0.81 -9.67 -9.17
C ASN A 11 0.66 -9.82 -8.83
N ASN A 12 1.29 -10.87 -9.37
CA ASN A 12 2.68 -11.22 -9.09
C ASN A 12 3.58 -11.08 -10.33
N ASP A 13 3.16 -10.33 -11.32
CA ASP A 13 3.92 -10.09 -12.53
C ASP A 13 5.10 -9.13 -12.27
N TYR A 14 5.94 -8.97 -13.29
CA TYR A 14 7.01 -7.97 -13.25
C TYR A 14 6.41 -6.55 -13.16
N ASP A 15 7.15 -5.65 -12.55
CA ASP A 15 6.77 -4.26 -12.36
C ASP A 15 5.49 -4.12 -11.51
N THR A 16 5.36 -4.97 -10.49
CA THR A 16 4.26 -4.92 -9.53
C THR A 16 4.80 -4.77 -8.11
N TYR A 17 3.96 -4.21 -7.23
CA TYR A 17 4.24 -4.15 -5.80
C TYR A 17 3.59 -5.36 -5.13
N ASP A 18 4.34 -6.09 -4.31
CA ASP A 18 3.77 -7.16 -3.49
C ASP A 18 3.38 -6.67 -2.11
N SER A 19 4.05 -5.65 -1.59
CA SER A 19 3.75 -5.10 -0.27
C SER A 19 4.31 -3.69 -0.09
N ALA A 20 3.82 -3.00 0.93
CA ALA A 20 4.36 -1.71 1.36
C ALA A 20 4.07 -1.51 2.84
N VAL A 21 4.94 -0.76 3.51
CA VAL A 21 4.66 -0.21 4.83
C VAL A 21 4.16 1.21 4.64
N VAL A 22 2.99 1.51 5.20
CA VAL A 22 2.35 2.82 5.06
C VAL A 22 2.04 3.41 6.43
N CYS A 23 2.09 4.73 6.51
CA CYS A 23 1.65 5.51 7.67
C CYS A 23 0.25 6.03 7.38
N ALA A 24 -0.72 5.66 8.20
CA ALA A 24 -2.13 6.01 7.97
C ALA A 24 -2.86 6.19 9.30
N THR A 25 -4.03 6.83 9.24
CA THR A 25 -4.85 7.06 10.43
C THR A 25 -5.56 5.80 10.90
N ASP A 26 -5.96 4.94 9.98
CA ASP A 26 -6.66 3.69 10.28
C ASP A 26 -6.47 2.67 9.15
N GLU A 27 -6.99 1.46 9.39
CA GLU A 27 -6.91 0.35 8.45
C GLU A 27 -7.56 0.67 7.10
N GLY A 28 -8.72 1.34 7.13
CA GLY A 28 -9.43 1.70 5.89
C GLY A 28 -8.64 2.64 5.01
N ALA A 29 -7.99 3.63 5.62
CA ALA A 29 -7.12 4.55 4.89
C ALA A 29 -5.90 3.83 4.31
N ALA A 30 -5.29 2.92 5.08
CA ALA A 30 -4.15 2.13 4.61
C ALA A 30 -4.52 1.25 3.42
N ARG A 31 -5.69 0.61 3.47
CA ARG A 31 -6.19 -0.29 2.43
C ARG A 31 -6.33 0.38 1.08
N LEU A 32 -6.67 1.66 1.07
CA LEU A 32 -6.91 2.41 -0.17
C LEU A 32 -5.65 3.08 -0.73
N MET A 33 -4.53 2.99 -0.03
CA MET A 33 -3.32 3.72 -0.40
C MET A 33 -2.57 3.04 -1.55
N ASP A 34 -2.09 3.85 -2.50
CA ASP A 34 -1.29 3.36 -3.61
C ASP A 34 0.16 3.14 -3.14
N PRO A 35 0.70 1.91 -3.22
CA PRO A 35 2.07 1.64 -2.80
C PRO A 35 3.12 2.39 -3.62
N GLY A 36 2.79 2.79 -4.84
CA GLY A 36 3.67 3.59 -5.70
C GLY A 36 3.34 5.07 -5.70
N GLY A 37 2.34 5.50 -4.93
CA GLY A 37 1.92 6.88 -4.87
C GLY A 37 2.71 7.71 -3.88
N SER A 38 2.43 9.01 -3.86
CA SER A 38 3.03 9.96 -2.94
C SER A 38 1.97 10.62 -2.07
N ASN A 39 2.38 11.06 -0.88
CA ASN A 39 1.52 11.81 0.06
C ASN A 39 0.22 11.08 0.42
N GLY A 40 0.23 9.75 0.44
CA GLY A 40 -0.95 8.96 0.79
C GLY A 40 -2.01 8.91 -0.31
N ALA A 41 -1.63 9.12 -1.56
CA ALA A 41 -2.57 9.09 -2.67
C ALA A 41 -3.28 7.72 -2.77
N PRO A 42 -4.57 7.70 -3.11
CA PRO A 42 -5.32 6.46 -3.23
C PRO A 42 -4.93 5.66 -4.47
N ALA A 43 -5.03 4.33 -4.37
CA ALA A 43 -4.79 3.44 -5.49
C ALA A 43 -5.94 3.53 -6.51
N ASP A 44 -5.60 3.34 -7.78
CA ASP A 44 -6.59 3.20 -8.86
C ASP A 44 -6.77 1.71 -9.15
N PHE A 45 -7.69 1.09 -8.44
CA PHE A 45 -7.87 -0.36 -8.49
C PHE A 45 -8.40 -0.88 -9.82
N GLY A 46 -9.07 -0.11 -10.60
CA GLY A 46 -9.61 -0.57 -11.88
C GLY A 46 -8.69 -0.33 -13.06
N ARG A 47 -7.50 0.18 -12.82
CA ARG A 47 -6.59 0.59 -13.87
C ARG A 47 -6.03 -0.58 -14.65
N ARG A 48 -6.03 -0.48 -15.99
CA ARG A 48 -5.39 -1.45 -16.86
C ARG A 48 -3.87 -1.42 -16.65
N TYR A 49 -3.26 -2.59 -16.54
CA TYR A 49 -1.82 -2.73 -16.27
C TYR A 49 -1.41 -2.09 -14.94
N SER A 50 -2.27 -2.19 -13.94
CA SER A 50 -1.96 -1.67 -12.61
C SER A 50 -0.77 -2.43 -12.01
N PRO A 51 0.16 -1.74 -11.34
CA PRO A 51 1.23 -2.40 -10.58
C PRO A 51 0.75 -2.92 -9.23
N TRP A 52 -0.54 -2.87 -8.93
CA TRP A 52 -1.15 -3.29 -7.67
C TRP A 52 -2.29 -4.28 -7.97
N CYS A 53 -3.05 -4.67 -6.97
CA CYS A 53 -4.17 -5.58 -7.17
C CYS A 53 -5.40 -4.86 -7.74
N SER A 54 -6.40 -5.63 -8.16
CA SER A 54 -7.55 -5.10 -8.92
C SER A 54 -8.67 -4.52 -8.07
N ALA A 55 -8.63 -4.76 -6.75
CA ALA A 55 -9.70 -4.29 -5.86
C ALA A 55 -9.18 -4.13 -4.43
N ALA A 56 -9.82 -3.24 -3.67
CA ALA A 56 -9.43 -2.98 -2.29
C ALA A 56 -9.57 -4.22 -1.39
N ASP A 57 -10.54 -5.08 -1.68
CA ASP A 57 -10.74 -6.30 -0.88
C ASP A 57 -9.66 -7.36 -1.12
N LYS A 58 -8.81 -7.17 -2.11
CA LYS A 58 -7.63 -8.02 -2.33
C LYS A 58 -6.41 -7.58 -1.53
N VAL A 59 -6.47 -6.42 -0.89
CA VAL A 59 -5.39 -5.92 -0.06
C VAL A 59 -5.51 -6.51 1.33
N THR A 60 -4.44 -7.14 1.81
CA THR A 60 -4.32 -7.56 3.20
C THR A 60 -3.68 -6.42 3.98
N VAL A 61 -4.30 -6.00 5.08
CA VAL A 61 -3.79 -4.93 5.92
C VAL A 61 -3.45 -5.49 7.30
N THR A 62 -2.22 -5.27 7.73
CA THR A 62 -1.74 -5.74 9.04
C THR A 62 -1.22 -4.54 9.83
N LEU A 63 -1.76 -4.31 11.01
CA LEU A 63 -1.23 -3.29 11.92
C LEU A 63 0.11 -3.77 12.47
N ILE A 64 1.16 -2.97 12.30
CA ILE A 64 2.50 -3.33 12.77
C ILE A 64 3.02 -2.44 13.89
N GLY A 65 2.39 -1.31 14.15
CA GLY A 65 2.80 -0.46 15.26
C GLY A 65 2.33 0.98 15.13
N ASP A 66 2.80 1.82 16.03
CA ASP A 66 2.54 3.25 15.99
C ASP A 66 3.59 3.95 15.13
N ALA A 67 3.17 5.00 14.44
CA ALA A 67 4.09 5.82 13.67
C ALA A 67 4.86 6.75 14.60
N ALA A 68 6.12 7.02 14.29
CA ALA A 68 6.89 8.01 15.01
C ALA A 68 6.25 9.39 14.88
N PRO A 69 6.35 10.25 15.92
CA PRO A 69 5.86 11.61 15.83
C PRO A 69 6.49 12.35 14.64
N GLY A 70 5.67 13.00 13.85
CA GLY A 70 6.13 13.74 12.69
C GLY A 70 6.27 12.92 11.40
N LEU A 71 6.08 11.62 11.44
CA LEU A 71 6.10 10.82 10.23
C LEU A 71 4.86 11.14 9.38
N PRO A 72 5.02 11.56 8.11
CA PRO A 72 3.88 11.98 7.31
C PRO A 72 3.03 10.81 6.84
N LEU A 73 1.76 11.10 6.54
CA LEU A 73 0.86 10.17 5.88
C LEU A 73 1.48 9.71 4.55
N GLY A 74 1.45 8.42 4.30
CA GLY A 74 1.91 7.89 3.03
C GLY A 74 2.78 6.64 3.15
N VAL A 75 3.38 6.28 2.04
CA VAL A 75 4.26 5.10 1.94
C VAL A 75 5.59 5.38 2.63
N VAL A 76 5.97 4.50 3.55
CA VAL A 76 7.28 4.55 4.21
C VAL A 76 8.30 3.81 3.36
N CYS A 77 7.95 2.60 2.92
CA CYS A 77 8.77 1.81 2.02
C CYS A 77 7.88 0.81 1.29
N ALA A 78 8.33 0.34 0.14
CA ALA A 78 7.56 -0.59 -0.66
C ALA A 78 8.47 -1.66 -1.26
N SER A 79 7.89 -2.84 -1.47
CA SER A 79 8.57 -3.94 -2.15
C SER A 79 8.07 -4.00 -3.59
N PHE A 80 8.95 -3.64 -4.52
CA PHE A 80 8.65 -3.60 -5.95
C PHE A 80 9.36 -4.73 -6.68
N ASN A 81 8.60 -5.51 -7.42
CA ASN A 81 9.12 -6.61 -8.22
C ASN A 81 9.49 -6.09 -9.62
N ALA A 82 10.72 -5.72 -9.79
CA ALA A 82 11.19 -5.10 -11.04
C ALA A 82 11.56 -6.11 -12.13
N GLY A 83 11.27 -7.38 -11.93
CA GLY A 83 11.57 -8.41 -12.89
C GLY A 83 12.94 -8.96 -12.75
#